data_a19ea6ba4bc23f6fbca500aaf99d3ed3
#
_entry.id   a19ea6ba4bc23f6fbca500aaf99d3ed3
#
_cell.length_a   1.000
_cell.length_b   1.000
_cell.length_c   1.000
_cell.angle_alpha   90.00
_cell.angle_beta   90.00
_cell.angle_gamma   90.00
#
_symmetry.space_group_name_H-M   'P 1'
#
loop_
_entity.id
_entity.type
_entity.pdbx_description
1 polymer ?
#
loop_
_entity_poly.entity_id
_entity_poly.type
_entity_poly.pdbx_seq_one_letter_code
_entity_poly.pdbx_strand_id
1 'polypeptide(L)'
;YTAQGVELLLERLGVLSQVRALGFAQPTLELDFHLDDSDTVRLFGDGARTELLMEIRFRRDSASLPGLEVLFLEWVLLQNPRREFPSGKHAIPGQKHPGLGLLRDVMAWLVVLCGELGLDGLMFKPAGYFVATFGSRFLDPLRQARLEAMRRALSSLRLVDATRAVEIEALSYPYLA
;
A
#
# COMPACT_ATOMS: atom_id res chain seq x y z
N TYR A 1 -16.29 9.24 6.60
CA TYR A 1 -16.59 8.16 5.65
C TYR A 1 -17.30 7.02 6.36
N THR A 2 -18.33 6.47 5.74
CA THR A 2 -19.02 5.30 6.25
C THR A 2 -18.45 4.04 5.59
N ALA A 3 -18.63 2.88 6.23
CA ALA A 3 -18.26 1.59 5.65
C ALA A 3 -18.82 1.40 4.24
N GLN A 4 -20.08 1.83 4.03
CA GLN A 4 -20.73 1.79 2.71
C GLN A 4 -20.03 2.65 1.66
N GLY A 5 -19.51 3.83 2.03
CA GLY A 5 -18.76 4.69 1.10
C GLY A 5 -17.45 4.06 0.66
N VAL A 6 -16.70 3.46 1.58
CA VAL A 6 -15.47 2.74 1.27
C VAL A 6 -15.75 1.51 0.40
N GLU A 7 -16.77 0.74 0.73
CA GLU A 7 -17.19 -0.43 -0.04
C GLU A 7 -17.59 -0.04 -1.47
N LEU A 8 -18.37 1.04 -1.63
CA LEU A 8 -18.76 1.55 -2.94
C LEU A 8 -17.55 1.97 -3.79
N LEU A 9 -16.55 2.63 -3.19
CA LEU A 9 -15.32 3.00 -3.90
C LEU A 9 -14.53 1.77 -4.33
N LEU A 10 -14.36 0.79 -3.45
CA LEU A 10 -13.67 -0.48 -3.77
C LEU A 10 -14.39 -1.26 -4.88
N GLU A 11 -15.73 -1.22 -4.90
CA GLU A 11 -16.53 -1.81 -5.97
C GLU A 11 -16.33 -1.06 -7.30
N ARG A 12 -16.45 0.27 -7.29
CA ARG A 12 -16.29 1.12 -8.49
C ARG A 12 -14.90 1.00 -9.13
N LEU A 13 -13.88 0.84 -8.34
CA LEU A 13 -12.49 0.65 -8.81
C LEU A 13 -12.18 -0.80 -9.15
N GLY A 14 -13.15 -1.69 -9.06
CA GLY A 14 -13.03 -3.08 -9.46
C GLY A 14 -12.27 -3.98 -8.48
N VAL A 15 -11.88 -3.47 -7.30
CA VAL A 15 -11.15 -4.27 -6.30
C VAL A 15 -12.01 -5.45 -5.83
N LEU A 16 -13.26 -5.20 -5.44
CA LEU A 16 -14.16 -6.27 -4.96
C LEU A 16 -14.53 -7.25 -6.06
N SER A 17 -14.71 -6.79 -7.30
CA SER A 17 -14.98 -7.68 -8.43
C SER A 17 -13.80 -8.60 -8.74
N GLN A 18 -12.56 -8.10 -8.66
CA GLN A 18 -11.36 -8.90 -8.82
C GLN A 18 -11.18 -9.90 -7.67
N VAL A 19 -11.47 -9.51 -6.43
CA VAL A 19 -11.46 -10.41 -5.26
C VAL A 19 -12.45 -11.56 -5.47
N ARG A 20 -13.68 -11.27 -5.94
CA ARG A 20 -14.65 -12.32 -6.29
C ARG A 20 -14.16 -13.24 -7.41
N ALA A 21 -13.52 -12.68 -8.43
CA ALA A 21 -12.91 -13.46 -9.52
C ALA A 21 -11.77 -14.37 -9.05
N LEU A 22 -11.10 -14.05 -7.94
CA LEU A 22 -10.10 -14.89 -7.30
C LEU A 22 -10.73 -16.05 -6.48
N GLY A 23 -12.06 -16.15 -6.41
CA GLY A 23 -12.79 -17.20 -5.72
C GLY A 23 -13.28 -16.85 -4.31
N PHE A 24 -13.17 -15.59 -3.89
CA PHE A 24 -13.71 -15.10 -2.62
C PHE A 24 -15.09 -14.50 -2.86
N ALA A 25 -16.11 -15.36 -2.80
CA ALA A 25 -17.47 -15.01 -3.25
C ALA A 25 -18.15 -13.93 -2.40
N GLN A 26 -17.85 -13.86 -1.11
CA GLN A 26 -18.48 -12.97 -0.14
C GLN A 26 -17.43 -12.21 0.68
N PRO A 27 -16.66 -11.31 0.05
CA PRO A 27 -15.68 -10.51 0.77
C PRO A 27 -16.38 -9.62 1.79
N THR A 28 -15.81 -9.49 2.98
CA THR A 28 -16.33 -8.69 4.08
C THR A 28 -15.35 -7.58 4.43
N LEU A 29 -15.85 -6.36 4.47
CA LEU A 29 -15.07 -5.18 4.84
C LEU A 29 -15.20 -4.89 6.34
N GLU A 30 -14.08 -4.59 6.98
CA GLU A 30 -13.99 -4.11 8.34
C GLU A 30 -13.24 -2.78 8.35
N LEU A 31 -13.82 -1.78 9.01
CA LEU A 31 -13.22 -0.46 9.18
C LEU A 31 -13.03 -0.21 10.67
N ASP A 32 -11.84 0.24 11.01
CA ASP A 32 -11.46 0.64 12.35
C ASP A 32 -10.90 2.05 12.27
N PHE A 33 -11.77 3.04 12.52
CA PHE A 33 -11.44 4.46 12.38
C PHE A 33 -11.38 5.11 13.76
N HIS A 34 -10.25 5.72 14.04
CA HIS A 34 -9.98 6.43 15.30
C HIS A 34 -9.71 7.91 15.04
N LEU A 35 -10.26 8.79 15.89
CA LEU A 35 -10.13 10.24 15.72
C LEU A 35 -8.70 10.75 15.88
N ASP A 36 -7.90 10.09 16.72
CA ASP A 36 -6.56 10.55 17.12
C ASP A 36 -5.44 9.53 16.79
N ASP A 37 -5.76 8.47 16.04
CA ASP A 37 -4.83 7.37 15.74
C ASP A 37 -4.95 6.95 14.27
N SER A 38 -4.27 5.89 13.91
CA SER A 38 -4.27 5.36 12.56
C SER A 38 -5.58 4.65 12.22
N ASP A 39 -6.13 4.99 11.09
CA ASP A 39 -7.28 4.31 10.51
C ASP A 39 -6.86 2.98 9.88
N THR A 40 -7.67 1.95 10.05
CA THR A 40 -7.41 0.63 9.47
C THR A 40 -8.58 0.15 8.63
N VAL A 41 -8.28 -0.29 7.41
CA VAL A 41 -9.23 -0.94 6.49
C VAL A 41 -8.78 -2.38 6.28
N ARG A 42 -9.66 -3.34 6.59
CA ARG A 42 -9.44 -4.77 6.37
C ARG A 42 -10.48 -5.33 5.42
N LEU A 43 -10.03 -6.18 4.50
CA LEU A 43 -10.88 -6.96 3.62
C LEU A 43 -10.62 -8.44 3.86
N PHE A 44 -11.67 -9.17 4.19
CA PHE A 44 -11.64 -10.61 4.38
C PHE A 44 -12.29 -11.32 3.20
N GLY A 45 -11.84 -12.52 2.90
CA GLY A 45 -12.37 -13.36 1.83
C GLY A 45 -13.66 -14.09 2.19
N ASP A 46 -14.05 -14.05 3.46
CA ASP A 46 -15.17 -14.79 4.03
C ASP A 46 -15.94 -13.96 5.06
N GLY A 47 -17.18 -14.35 5.31
CA GLY A 47 -18.03 -13.73 6.33
C GLY A 47 -17.60 -14.02 7.78
N ALA A 48 -16.83 -15.09 8.02
CA ALA A 48 -16.29 -15.44 9.33
C ALA A 48 -15.03 -14.66 9.70
N ARG A 49 -14.49 -13.86 8.75
CA ARG A 49 -13.28 -13.03 8.92
C ARG A 49 -12.03 -13.85 9.27
N THR A 50 -11.92 -15.04 8.72
CA THR A 50 -10.76 -15.93 8.92
C THR A 50 -9.70 -15.77 7.84
N GLU A 51 -10.09 -15.32 6.64
CA GLU A 51 -9.24 -15.17 5.48
C GLU A 51 -8.92 -13.69 5.22
N LEU A 52 -7.93 -13.12 5.90
CA LEU A 52 -7.50 -11.74 5.67
C LEU A 52 -6.81 -11.64 4.31
N LEU A 53 -7.37 -10.81 3.42
CA LEU A 53 -6.87 -10.56 2.07
C LEU A 53 -6.10 -9.26 1.96
N MET A 54 -6.61 -8.22 2.64
CA MET A 54 -6.05 -6.88 2.62
C MET A 54 -6.12 -6.28 4.02
N GLU A 55 -5.04 -5.64 4.43
CA GLU A 55 -5.01 -4.73 5.56
C GLU A 55 -4.23 -3.49 5.17
N ILE A 56 -4.84 -2.33 5.33
CA ILE A 56 -4.21 -1.05 5.06
C ILE A 56 -4.38 -0.19 6.30
N ARG A 57 -3.26 0.35 6.80
CA ARG A 57 -3.25 1.29 7.90
C ARG A 57 -2.69 2.62 7.43
N PHE A 58 -3.40 3.68 7.73
CA PHE A 58 -3.03 5.03 7.34
C PHE A 58 -3.51 6.05 8.35
N ARG A 59 -2.91 7.23 8.32
CA ARG A 59 -3.32 8.39 9.10
C ARG A 59 -3.17 9.67 8.29
N ARG A 60 -3.84 10.73 8.70
CA ARG A 60 -3.52 12.07 8.19
C ARG A 60 -2.24 12.57 8.81
N ASP A 61 -1.42 13.22 8.01
CA ASP A 61 -0.14 13.78 8.45
C ASP A 61 0.04 15.18 7.85
N SER A 62 0.15 16.18 8.73
CA SER A 62 0.47 17.56 8.39
C SER A 62 1.83 18.01 8.97
N ALA A 63 2.50 17.12 9.73
CA ALA A 63 3.73 17.42 10.42
C ALA A 63 4.98 17.09 9.60
N SER A 64 4.93 16.01 8.81
CA SER A 64 6.10 15.52 8.05
C SER A 64 6.49 16.43 6.88
N LEU A 65 5.51 17.15 6.31
CA LEU A 65 5.73 18.06 5.17
C LEU A 65 5.10 19.41 5.44
N PRO A 66 5.92 20.45 5.68
CA PRO A 66 5.41 21.79 5.96
C PRO A 66 4.49 22.30 4.84
N GLY A 67 3.28 22.70 5.22
CA GLY A 67 2.29 23.29 4.31
C GLY A 67 1.51 22.28 3.45
N LEU A 68 1.69 20.98 3.66
CA LEU A 68 0.92 19.92 2.99
C LEU A 68 0.20 19.03 4.00
N GLU A 69 -1.02 18.63 3.64
CA GLU A 69 -1.76 17.59 4.35
C GLU A 69 -1.75 16.31 3.51
N VAL A 70 -1.16 15.24 4.03
CA VAL A 70 -1.01 13.99 3.28
C VAL A 70 -1.64 12.81 3.99
N LEU A 71 -2.00 11.78 3.24
CA LEU A 71 -2.34 10.47 3.76
C LEU A 71 -1.05 9.68 3.97
N PHE A 72 -0.64 9.51 5.22
CA PHE A 72 0.54 8.72 5.55
C PHE A 72 0.18 7.25 5.65
N LEU A 73 0.71 6.45 4.73
CA LEU A 73 0.50 5.02 4.65
C LEU A 73 1.52 4.30 5.55
N GLU A 74 1.06 3.70 6.63
CA GLU A 74 1.90 3.03 7.62
C GLU A 74 2.09 1.55 7.31
N TRP A 75 1.04 0.91 6.78
CA TRP A 75 1.04 -0.52 6.52
C TRP A 75 0.18 -0.89 5.33
N VAL A 76 0.67 -1.81 4.51
CA VAL A 76 -0.09 -2.46 3.43
C VAL A 76 0.21 -3.94 3.45
N LEU A 77 -0.81 -4.74 3.62
CA LEU A 77 -0.81 -6.17 3.41
C LEU A 77 -1.79 -6.51 2.29
N LEU A 78 -1.32 -7.23 1.28
CA LEU A 78 -2.15 -7.80 0.22
C LEU A 78 -1.71 -9.24 0.02
N GLN A 79 -2.55 -10.20 0.36
CA GLN A 79 -2.20 -11.61 0.34
C GLN A 79 -3.36 -12.50 -0.12
N ASN A 80 -3.03 -13.66 -0.69
CA ASN A 80 -3.99 -14.69 -1.01
C ASN A 80 -3.73 -15.94 -0.14
N PRO A 81 -4.48 -16.13 0.96
CA PRO A 81 -4.25 -17.23 1.89
C PRO A 81 -4.59 -18.61 1.31
N ARG A 82 -5.32 -18.66 0.19
CA ARG A 82 -5.67 -19.92 -0.50
C ARG A 82 -4.62 -20.35 -1.52
N ARG A 83 -3.58 -19.54 -1.75
CA ARG A 83 -2.51 -19.86 -2.72
C ARG A 83 -1.21 -20.18 -2.03
N GLU A 84 -0.47 -21.08 -2.62
CA GLU A 84 0.91 -21.37 -2.29
C GLU A 84 1.86 -20.55 -3.19
N PHE A 85 3.09 -20.37 -2.76
CA PHE A 85 4.11 -19.74 -3.59
C PHE A 85 4.43 -20.63 -4.79
N PRO A 86 4.48 -20.08 -5.99
CA PRO A 86 4.92 -20.83 -7.16
C PRO A 86 6.34 -21.41 -6.96
N SER A 87 6.57 -22.58 -7.50
CA SER A 87 7.89 -23.21 -7.46
C SER A 87 8.98 -22.25 -7.96
N GLY A 88 10.06 -22.11 -7.19
CA GLY A 88 11.17 -21.21 -7.49
C GLY A 88 10.96 -19.74 -7.10
N LYS A 89 9.81 -19.37 -6.53
CA LYS A 89 9.63 -18.03 -5.93
C LYS A 89 9.73 -18.14 -4.41
N HIS A 90 10.61 -17.32 -3.84
CA HIS A 90 10.76 -17.23 -2.40
C HIS A 90 9.87 -16.13 -1.82
N ALA A 91 9.36 -16.39 -0.63
CA ALA A 91 8.64 -15.37 0.13
C ALA A 91 9.58 -14.21 0.49
N ILE A 92 9.05 -13.00 0.44
CA ILE A 92 9.75 -11.83 0.98
C ILE A 92 9.73 -11.93 2.51
N PRO A 93 10.75 -11.42 3.23
CA PRO A 93 10.74 -11.41 4.68
C PRO A 93 9.43 -10.90 5.26
N GLY A 94 8.80 -11.69 6.13
CA GLY A 94 7.50 -11.40 6.73
C GLY A 94 6.26 -11.80 5.92
N GLN A 95 6.42 -12.22 4.67
CA GLN A 95 5.31 -12.64 3.82
C GLN A 95 4.94 -14.11 4.09
N LYS A 96 3.69 -14.35 4.50
CA LYS A 96 3.17 -15.71 4.78
C LYS A 96 2.51 -16.35 3.56
N HIS A 97 1.89 -15.56 2.70
CA HIS A 97 1.15 -16.01 1.53
C HIS A 97 1.54 -15.19 0.29
N PRO A 98 1.34 -15.71 -0.92
CA PRO A 98 1.54 -14.94 -2.15
C PRO A 98 0.68 -13.67 -2.16
N GLY A 99 1.14 -12.65 -2.85
CA GLY A 99 0.39 -11.40 -3.01
C GLY A 99 -0.95 -11.61 -3.73
N LEU A 100 -1.93 -10.80 -3.37
CA LEU A 100 -3.27 -10.82 -3.97
C LEU A 100 -3.28 -10.37 -5.45
N GLY A 101 -2.24 -9.64 -5.89
CA GLY A 101 -2.13 -9.11 -7.26
C GLY A 101 -2.82 -7.76 -7.49
N LEU A 102 -3.45 -7.19 -6.48
CA LEU A 102 -4.30 -5.99 -6.57
C LEU A 102 -3.61 -4.69 -6.12
N LEU A 103 -2.29 -4.67 -6.01
CA LEU A 103 -1.61 -3.50 -5.46
C LEU A 103 -1.85 -2.23 -6.29
N ARG A 104 -1.87 -2.33 -7.63
CA ARG A 104 -2.15 -1.18 -8.48
C ARG A 104 -3.53 -0.59 -8.20
N ASP A 105 -4.55 -1.45 -8.10
CA ASP A 105 -5.94 -1.05 -7.91
C ASP A 105 -6.13 -0.43 -6.52
N VAL A 106 -5.47 -1.01 -5.51
CA VAL A 106 -5.45 -0.48 -4.14
C VAL A 106 -4.74 0.88 -4.08
N MET A 107 -3.61 1.04 -4.78
CA MET A 107 -2.93 2.35 -4.84
C MET A 107 -3.80 3.39 -5.55
N ALA A 108 -4.48 3.02 -6.62
CA ALA A 108 -5.43 3.91 -7.30
C ALA A 108 -6.58 4.32 -6.36
N TRP A 109 -7.11 3.37 -5.58
CA TRP A 109 -8.11 3.66 -4.56
C TRP A 109 -7.61 4.67 -3.50
N LEU A 110 -6.38 4.50 -3.00
CA LEU A 110 -5.79 5.42 -2.03
C LEU A 110 -5.61 6.84 -2.61
N VAL A 111 -5.22 6.95 -3.89
CA VAL A 111 -5.11 8.25 -4.58
C VAL A 111 -6.48 8.93 -4.70
N VAL A 112 -7.51 8.18 -5.10
CA VAL A 112 -8.89 8.70 -5.15
C VAL A 112 -9.36 9.12 -3.76
N LEU A 113 -9.06 8.32 -2.73
CA LEU A 113 -9.38 8.63 -1.35
C LEU A 113 -8.71 9.93 -0.89
N CYS A 114 -7.44 10.18 -1.25
CA CYS A 114 -6.77 11.45 -0.98
C CYS A 114 -7.53 12.64 -1.58
N GLY A 115 -7.94 12.53 -2.84
CA GLY A 115 -8.72 13.57 -3.51
C GLY A 115 -10.07 13.85 -2.82
N GLU A 116 -10.80 12.80 -2.45
CA GLU A 116 -12.07 12.88 -1.74
C GLU A 116 -11.94 13.46 -0.33
N LEU A 117 -10.78 13.27 0.32
CA LEU A 117 -10.47 13.82 1.63
C LEU A 117 -9.90 15.25 1.56
N GLY A 118 -9.66 15.79 0.38
CA GLY A 118 -9.03 17.09 0.17
C GLY A 118 -7.56 17.12 0.61
N LEU A 119 -6.86 15.97 0.53
CA LEU A 119 -5.46 15.85 0.90
C LEU A 119 -4.55 16.09 -0.31
N ASP A 120 -3.36 16.64 -0.06
CA ASP A 120 -2.38 16.97 -1.09
C ASP A 120 -1.70 15.74 -1.71
N GLY A 121 -1.76 14.57 -1.06
CA GLY A 121 -1.20 13.36 -1.60
C GLY A 121 -1.05 12.20 -0.64
N LEU A 122 -0.38 11.16 -1.16
CA LEU A 122 -0.07 9.92 -0.45
C LEU A 122 1.42 9.89 -0.12
N MET A 123 1.75 9.63 1.14
CA MET A 123 3.12 9.46 1.63
C MET A 123 3.28 8.09 2.29
N PHE A 124 4.44 7.46 2.15
CA PHE A 124 4.80 6.28 2.91
C PHE A 124 6.30 6.24 3.19
N LYS A 125 6.65 5.59 4.30
CA LYS A 125 8.04 5.31 4.67
C LYS A 125 8.31 3.83 4.45
N PRO A 126 9.10 3.46 3.44
CA PRO A 126 9.38 2.05 3.18
C PRO A 126 10.25 1.46 4.30
N ALA A 127 9.86 0.29 4.80
CA ALA A 127 10.58 -0.43 5.85
C ALA A 127 11.93 -1.00 5.40
N GLY A 128 12.20 -0.98 4.08
CA GLY A 128 13.47 -1.46 3.52
C GLY A 128 13.57 -1.18 2.02
N TYR A 129 14.78 -1.37 1.48
CA TYR A 129 15.10 -1.13 0.07
C TYR A 129 14.14 -1.82 -0.92
N PHE A 130 13.72 -3.03 -0.62
CA PHE A 130 12.80 -3.77 -1.48
C PHE A 130 11.45 -3.05 -1.62
N VAL A 131 10.88 -2.58 -0.50
CA VAL A 131 9.61 -1.83 -0.49
C VAL A 131 9.77 -0.49 -1.20
N ALA A 132 10.91 0.19 -1.01
CA ALA A 132 11.25 1.43 -1.71
C ALA A 132 11.31 1.23 -3.23
N THR A 133 11.99 0.16 -3.68
CA THR A 133 12.08 -0.18 -5.11
C THR A 133 10.72 -0.52 -5.70
N PHE A 134 9.87 -1.19 -4.96
CA PHE A 134 8.53 -1.52 -5.38
C PHE A 134 7.65 -0.27 -5.46
N GLY A 135 7.71 0.58 -4.44
CA GLY A 135 7.00 1.87 -4.39
C GLY A 135 7.45 2.83 -5.49
N SER A 136 8.70 2.74 -5.98
CA SER A 136 9.23 3.62 -7.02
C SER A 136 8.43 3.57 -8.33
N ARG A 137 7.69 2.51 -8.57
CA ARG A 137 6.83 2.38 -9.76
C ARG A 137 5.62 3.33 -9.76
N PHE A 138 5.31 3.88 -8.59
CA PHE A 138 4.19 4.82 -8.38
C PHE A 138 4.67 6.26 -8.15
N LEU A 139 6.00 6.49 -8.21
CA LEU A 139 6.60 7.79 -8.06
C LEU A 139 6.73 8.49 -9.42
N ASP A 140 6.79 9.82 -9.38
CA ASP A 140 7.08 10.59 -10.57
C ASP A 140 8.52 10.32 -11.10
N PRO A 141 8.81 10.64 -12.40
CA PRO A 141 10.09 10.36 -13.04
C PRO A 141 11.30 11.00 -12.34
N LEU A 142 11.15 12.18 -11.73
CA LEU A 142 12.24 12.87 -11.04
C LEU A 142 12.66 12.11 -9.78
N ARG A 143 11.71 11.50 -9.08
CA ARG A 143 11.97 10.68 -7.91
C ARG A 143 12.49 9.30 -8.27
N GLN A 144 12.04 8.73 -9.38
CA GLN A 144 12.62 7.51 -9.93
C GLN A 144 14.12 7.70 -10.22
N ALA A 145 14.50 8.80 -10.87
CA ALA A 145 15.90 9.13 -11.12
C ALA A 145 16.72 9.26 -9.82
N ARG A 146 16.14 9.86 -8.79
CA ARG A 146 16.76 9.99 -7.46
C ARG A 146 16.96 8.63 -6.77
N LEU A 147 15.96 7.75 -6.81
CA LEU A 147 16.06 6.38 -6.31
C LEU A 147 17.09 5.55 -7.08
N GLU A 148 17.19 5.72 -8.38
CA GLU A 148 18.21 5.06 -9.19
C GLU A 148 19.64 5.55 -8.90
N ALA A 149 19.80 6.85 -8.63
CA ALA A 149 21.07 7.43 -8.18
C ALA A 149 21.48 6.84 -6.82
N MET A 150 20.56 6.74 -5.87
CA MET A 150 20.79 6.10 -4.57
C MET A 150 21.12 4.60 -4.73
N ARG A 151 20.41 3.88 -5.60
CA ARG A 151 20.68 2.47 -5.91
C ARG A 151 22.11 2.30 -6.41
N ARG A 152 22.57 3.15 -7.34
CA ARG A 152 23.93 3.12 -7.85
C ARG A 152 24.97 3.40 -6.76
N ALA A 153 24.71 4.38 -5.90
CA ALA A 153 25.59 4.69 -4.77
C ALA A 153 25.70 3.51 -3.78
N LEU A 154 24.57 2.89 -3.42
CA LEU A 154 24.54 1.73 -2.52
C LEU A 154 25.25 0.51 -3.12
N SER A 155 25.06 0.23 -4.41
CA SER A 155 25.75 -0.88 -5.08
C SER A 155 27.26 -0.68 -5.14
N SER A 156 27.73 0.57 -5.23
CA SER A 156 29.18 0.89 -5.23
C SER A 156 29.82 0.70 -3.85
N LEU A 157 29.05 0.79 -2.76
CA LEU A 157 29.55 0.67 -1.39
C LEU A 157 29.70 -0.78 -0.90
N ARG A 158 29.35 -1.79 -1.71
CA ARG A 158 29.39 -3.23 -1.33
C ARG A 158 28.77 -3.52 0.06
N LEU A 159 27.76 -2.79 0.46
CA LEU A 159 27.11 -3.00 1.74
C LEU A 159 26.34 -4.31 1.72
N VAL A 160 26.79 -5.28 2.51
CA VAL A 160 26.17 -6.60 2.70
C VAL A 160 24.83 -6.49 3.40
N ASP A 161 24.53 -5.33 4.01
CA ASP A 161 23.31 -5.09 4.79
C ASP A 161 22.58 -3.85 4.25
N ALA A 162 22.00 -4.01 3.07
CA ALA A 162 21.16 -2.96 2.44
C ALA A 162 19.88 -2.63 3.27
N THR A 163 19.55 -3.44 4.27
CA THR A 163 18.39 -3.24 5.13
C THR A 163 18.58 -2.10 6.14
N ARG A 164 19.80 -1.71 6.44
CA ARG A 164 20.13 -0.61 7.36
C ARG A 164 20.38 0.73 6.71
N ALA A 165 20.56 0.79 5.39
CA ALA A 165 21.21 1.93 4.76
C ALA A 165 20.25 3.04 4.30
N VAL A 166 18.95 2.81 4.19
CA VAL A 166 18.08 3.83 3.59
C VAL A 166 16.71 3.86 4.22
N GLU A 167 16.51 4.82 5.10
CA GLU A 167 15.19 5.38 5.33
C GLU A 167 14.86 6.27 4.13
N ILE A 168 14.26 5.70 3.11
CA ILE A 168 13.78 6.46 1.95
C ILE A 168 12.36 6.89 2.26
N GLU A 169 12.17 8.15 2.50
CA GLU A 169 10.86 8.76 2.44
C GLU A 169 10.45 8.86 0.98
N ALA A 170 9.52 8.04 0.56
CA ALA A 170 8.97 8.09 -0.77
C ALA A 170 7.66 8.89 -0.72
N LEU A 171 7.69 10.06 -1.31
CA LEU A 171 6.54 10.93 -1.46
C LEU A 171 5.93 10.70 -2.85
N SER A 172 4.68 10.30 -2.92
CA SER A 172 3.91 10.38 -4.15
C SER A 172 3.01 11.60 -4.09
N TYR A 173 3.10 12.48 -5.07
CA TYR A 173 2.16 13.59 -5.22
C TYR A 173 0.88 13.11 -5.89
N PRO A 174 -0.26 13.77 -5.62
CA PRO A 174 -1.48 13.53 -6.36
C PRO A 174 -1.21 13.79 -7.85
N TYR A 175 -1.83 13.01 -8.69
CA TYR A 175 -1.98 13.36 -10.08
C TYR A 175 -2.82 14.64 -10.12
N LEU A 176 -2.17 15.76 -10.34
CA LEU A 176 -2.87 16.95 -10.80
C LEU A 176 -3.30 16.64 -12.24
N ALA A 177 -4.61 16.50 -12.40
CA ALA A 177 -5.24 16.37 -13.69
C ALA A 177 -5.02 17.61 -14.55
#